data_a20ffc20ecd1c6432a9835688a591c61
#
_entry.id   a20ffc20ecd1c6432a9835688a591c61
#
_cell.length_a   1.000
_cell.length_b   1.000
_cell.length_c   1.000
_cell.angle_alpha   90.00
_cell.angle_beta   90.00
_cell.angle_gamma   90.00
#
_symmetry.space_group_name_H-M   'P 1'
#
loop_
_entity.id
_entity.type
_entity.pdbx_description
1 polymer ?
#
loop_
_entity_poly.entity_id
_entity_poly.type
_entity_poly.pdbx_seq_one_letter_code
_entity_poly.pdbx_strand_id
1 'polypeptide(L)'
;MLKLFDIKKFPSKVNGLNEELKTEYIIELYKKYGSILVVCNTLYEANTYFQSISKHVECLFFPMDDFLTSEAIAVSPELKVTRLETMNELVKNNNRIVITNMMGYLRYLPTIELYKKSDLKIKLGDTVDIHKLVNKLYDLGYSRESV
;
A
#
# COMPACT_ATOMS: atom_id res chain seq x y z
N MET A 1 4.79 30.00 -9.88
CA MET A 1 4.79 28.95 -8.86
C MET A 1 6.16 28.96 -8.20
N LEU A 2 6.27 29.35 -6.94
CA LEU A 2 7.53 29.37 -6.19
C LEU A 2 8.01 27.92 -6.06
N LYS A 3 9.20 27.60 -6.58
CA LYS A 3 9.87 26.34 -6.28
C LYS A 3 10.34 26.39 -4.83
N LEU A 4 9.55 25.83 -3.92
CA LEU A 4 9.88 25.79 -2.50
C LEU A 4 11.11 24.91 -2.22
N PHE A 5 11.36 23.91 -3.07
CA PHE A 5 12.43 22.94 -2.86
C PHE A 5 13.25 22.73 -4.14
N ASP A 6 14.55 23.02 -4.09
CA ASP A 6 15.50 22.75 -5.19
C ASP A 6 16.41 21.56 -4.83
N ILE A 7 15.93 20.34 -5.08
CA ILE A 7 16.69 19.13 -4.82
C ILE A 7 17.49 18.76 -6.05
N LYS A 8 18.80 18.88 -5.95
CA LYS A 8 19.74 18.65 -7.06
C LYS A 8 20.42 17.29 -7.03
N LYS A 9 20.51 16.65 -5.84
CA LYS A 9 21.25 15.39 -5.66
C LYS A 9 20.51 14.44 -4.73
N PHE A 10 20.60 13.14 -5.03
CA PHE A 10 20.17 12.05 -4.16
C PHE A 10 21.37 11.15 -3.80
N PRO A 11 21.45 10.59 -2.59
CA PRO A 11 20.53 10.83 -1.48
C PRO A 11 20.69 12.24 -0.87
N SER A 12 19.59 12.77 -0.33
CA SER A 12 19.56 14.08 0.32
C SER A 12 18.94 13.98 1.70
N LYS A 13 19.47 14.77 2.65
CA LYS A 13 18.88 14.95 3.98
C LYS A 13 18.26 16.33 4.05
N VAL A 14 16.98 16.40 4.37
CA VAL A 14 16.22 17.64 4.53
C VAL A 14 15.83 17.78 5.99
N ASN A 15 16.19 18.91 6.62
CA ASN A 15 15.90 19.19 8.02
C ASN A 15 15.08 20.49 8.15
N GLY A 16 14.42 20.67 9.29
CA GLY A 16 13.74 21.92 9.63
C GLY A 16 12.35 22.10 8.99
N LEU A 17 11.82 21.06 8.32
CA LEU A 17 10.46 21.10 7.80
C LEU A 17 9.45 20.76 8.90
N ASN A 18 8.40 21.59 9.04
CA ASN A 18 7.21 21.22 9.78
C ASN A 18 6.34 20.23 8.99
N GLU A 19 5.24 19.76 9.56
CA GLU A 19 4.37 18.73 8.95
C GLU A 19 3.78 19.19 7.60
N GLU A 20 3.34 20.44 7.50
CA GLU A 20 2.77 21.00 6.27
C GLU A 20 3.83 21.06 5.17
N LEU A 21 5.01 21.57 5.47
CA LEU A 21 6.11 21.64 4.51
C LEU A 21 6.62 20.28 4.06
N LYS A 22 6.60 19.27 4.94
CA LYS A 22 6.90 17.89 4.55
C LYS A 22 5.85 17.34 3.57
N THR A 23 4.58 17.61 3.82
CA THR A 23 3.48 17.22 2.93
C THR A 23 3.66 17.86 1.54
N GLU A 24 3.86 19.17 1.48
CA GLU A 24 4.12 19.88 0.21
C GLU A 24 5.37 19.36 -0.49
N TYR A 25 6.42 19.06 0.24
CA TYR A 25 7.65 18.49 -0.31
C TYR A 25 7.41 17.14 -1.01
N ILE A 26 6.65 16.24 -0.38
CA ILE A 26 6.28 14.94 -0.94
C ILE A 26 5.46 15.13 -2.23
N ILE A 27 4.50 16.05 -2.21
CA ILE A 27 3.65 16.37 -3.37
C ILE A 27 4.48 16.94 -4.53
N GLU A 28 5.44 17.82 -4.25
CA GLU A 28 6.34 18.34 -5.29
C GLU A 28 7.25 17.27 -5.88
N LEU A 29 7.76 16.35 -5.04
CA LEU A 29 8.50 15.19 -5.51
C LEU A 29 7.64 14.32 -6.42
N TYR A 30 6.39 14.07 -6.04
CA TYR A 30 5.46 13.29 -6.85
C TYR A 30 5.20 13.95 -8.21
N LYS A 31 4.95 15.25 -8.26
CA LYS A 31 4.79 15.99 -9.52
C LYS A 31 6.01 15.89 -10.43
N LYS A 32 7.21 15.77 -9.84
CA LYS A 32 8.47 15.68 -10.60
C LYS A 32 8.79 14.27 -11.08
N TYR A 33 8.55 13.24 -10.24
CA TYR A 33 9.01 11.87 -10.48
C TYR A 33 7.90 10.89 -10.80
N GLY A 34 6.63 11.23 -10.51
CA GLY A 34 5.46 10.46 -10.88
C GLY A 34 5.18 9.24 -9.99
N SER A 35 6.13 8.76 -9.20
CA SER A 35 5.96 7.64 -8.27
C SER A 35 6.81 7.86 -7.03
N ILE A 36 6.18 7.87 -5.86
CA ILE A 36 6.84 8.13 -4.57
C ILE A 36 6.41 7.10 -3.55
N LEU A 37 7.38 6.50 -2.87
CA LEU A 37 7.16 5.70 -1.68
C LEU A 37 7.56 6.51 -0.44
N VAL A 38 6.60 6.75 0.44
CA VAL A 38 6.81 7.41 1.74
C VAL A 38 6.84 6.34 2.82
N VAL A 39 7.98 6.20 3.50
CA VAL A 39 8.15 5.24 4.59
C VAL A 39 8.25 6.00 5.90
N CYS A 40 7.30 5.78 6.79
CA CYS A 40 7.21 6.38 8.13
C CYS A 40 7.70 5.39 9.19
N ASN A 41 8.10 5.88 10.35
CA ASN A 41 8.57 5.00 11.42
C ASN A 41 7.44 4.16 12.01
N THR A 42 6.26 4.76 12.20
CA THR A 42 5.11 4.13 12.85
C THR A 42 3.86 4.18 11.97
N LEU A 43 2.90 3.31 12.29
CA LEU A 43 1.57 3.30 11.65
C LEU A 43 0.84 4.64 11.89
N TYR A 44 0.98 5.21 13.10
CA TYR A 44 0.37 6.51 13.43
C TYR A 44 0.91 7.63 12.53
N GLU A 45 2.24 7.72 12.39
CA GLU A 45 2.88 8.71 11.51
C GLU A 45 2.45 8.51 10.06
N ALA A 46 2.44 7.28 9.56
CA ALA A 46 2.01 6.94 8.21
C ALA A 46 0.54 7.36 7.96
N ASN A 47 -0.34 7.12 8.91
CA ASN A 47 -1.74 7.54 8.82
C ASN A 47 -1.87 9.07 8.81
N THR A 48 -1.09 9.79 9.62
CA THR A 48 -1.07 11.26 9.64
C THR A 48 -0.69 11.83 8.28
N TYR A 49 0.37 11.30 7.65
CA TYR A 49 0.77 11.71 6.30
C TYR A 49 -0.29 11.33 5.25
N PHE A 50 -0.87 10.15 5.35
CA PHE A 50 -1.94 9.74 4.45
C PHE A 50 -3.13 10.70 4.51
N GLN A 51 -3.59 11.05 5.71
CA GLN A 51 -4.70 12.00 5.92
C GLN A 51 -4.36 13.40 5.42
N SER A 52 -3.11 13.83 5.53
CA SER A 52 -2.66 15.14 5.07
C SER A 52 -2.54 15.20 3.54
N ILE A 53 -1.85 14.23 2.94
CA ILE A 53 -1.57 14.20 1.50
C ILE A 53 -2.85 13.93 0.69
N SER A 54 -3.75 13.05 1.17
CA SER A 54 -4.99 12.70 0.49
C SER A 54 -5.95 13.88 0.27
N LYS A 55 -5.81 14.96 1.03
CA LYS A 55 -6.57 16.21 0.83
C LYS A 55 -6.17 16.96 -0.43
N HIS A 56 -4.99 16.70 -0.97
CA HIS A 56 -4.41 17.44 -2.09
C HIS A 56 -4.22 16.61 -3.35
N VAL A 57 -3.85 15.33 -3.18
CA VAL A 57 -3.60 14.41 -4.31
C VAL A 57 -4.05 13.00 -3.93
N GLU A 58 -4.43 12.20 -4.93
CA GLU A 58 -4.68 10.78 -4.72
C GLU A 58 -3.39 10.08 -4.26
N CYS A 59 -3.49 9.37 -3.15
CA CYS A 59 -2.41 8.56 -2.62
C CYS A 59 -2.96 7.23 -2.09
N LEU A 60 -2.09 6.25 -1.99
CA LEU A 60 -2.41 4.90 -1.53
C LEU A 60 -1.80 4.67 -0.15
N PHE A 61 -2.49 3.93 0.69
CA PHE A 61 -2.06 3.59 2.03
C PHE A 61 -1.79 2.10 2.15
N PHE A 62 -0.56 1.74 2.52
CA PHE A 62 -0.15 0.36 2.76
C PHE A 62 0.23 0.19 4.23
N PRO A 63 -0.75 0.11 5.15
CA PRO A 63 -0.53 0.06 6.58
C PRO A 63 -0.14 -1.33 7.07
N MET A 64 0.67 -1.39 8.11
CA MET A 64 0.99 -2.61 8.86
C MET A 64 1.01 -2.30 10.35
N ASP A 65 0.59 -3.29 11.16
CA ASP A 65 0.73 -3.16 12.61
C ASP A 65 2.20 -2.99 13.00
N ASP A 66 2.48 -2.15 13.99
CA ASP A 66 3.85 -1.82 14.44
C ASP A 66 4.51 -2.94 15.28
N PHE A 67 3.83 -4.08 15.46
CA PHE A 67 4.29 -5.19 16.29
C PHE A 67 5.09 -6.22 15.49
N LEU A 68 6.24 -6.60 16.03
CA LEU A 68 7.14 -7.63 15.46
C LEU A 68 6.79 -9.06 15.90
N THR A 69 5.93 -9.24 16.89
CA THR A 69 5.74 -10.53 17.53
C THR A 69 4.78 -11.43 16.76
N SER A 70 5.18 -12.67 16.54
CA SER A 70 4.36 -13.78 16.05
C SER A 70 3.13 -14.05 16.96
N GLU A 71 3.12 -13.48 18.14
CA GLU A 71 2.07 -13.55 19.15
C GLU A 71 0.97 -12.50 18.97
N ALA A 72 1.08 -11.60 18.02
CA ALA A 72 -0.02 -10.68 17.66
C ALA A 72 -1.17 -11.50 17.04
N ILE A 73 -1.97 -12.06 17.91
CA ILE A 73 -3.16 -12.88 17.61
C ILE A 73 -4.22 -12.12 16.80
N ALA A 74 -4.10 -10.81 16.70
CA ALA A 74 -5.05 -9.97 15.98
C ALA A 74 -4.33 -9.03 14.99
N VAL A 75 -4.01 -9.55 13.82
CA VAL A 75 -3.78 -8.67 12.67
C VAL A 75 -5.12 -8.04 12.31
N SER A 76 -5.22 -6.70 12.37
CA SER A 76 -6.47 -5.99 12.05
C SER A 76 -6.95 -6.39 10.64
N PRO A 77 -8.16 -6.98 10.51
CA PRO A 77 -8.72 -7.34 9.21
C PRO A 77 -8.81 -6.14 8.27
N GLU A 78 -9.08 -4.96 8.82
CA GLU A 78 -9.21 -3.69 8.08
C GLU A 78 -7.89 -3.29 7.41
N LEU A 79 -6.77 -3.44 8.13
CA LEU A 79 -5.45 -3.17 7.55
C LEU A 79 -5.10 -4.15 6.43
N LYS A 80 -5.57 -5.41 6.52
CA LYS A 80 -5.40 -6.39 5.43
C LYS A 80 -6.16 -5.97 4.18
N VAL A 81 -7.41 -5.55 4.34
CA VAL A 81 -8.26 -5.08 3.22
C VAL A 81 -7.60 -3.87 2.56
N THR A 82 -7.21 -2.86 3.34
CA THR A 82 -6.55 -1.65 2.83
C THR A 82 -5.27 -1.97 2.04
N ARG A 83 -4.45 -2.93 2.51
CA ARG A 83 -3.27 -3.38 1.77
C ARG A 83 -3.62 -4.06 0.44
N LEU A 84 -4.66 -4.92 0.42
CA LEU A 84 -5.10 -5.58 -0.81
C LEU A 84 -5.64 -4.57 -1.82
N GLU A 85 -6.40 -3.59 -1.38
CA GLU A 85 -6.89 -2.49 -2.23
C GLU A 85 -5.71 -1.70 -2.81
N THR A 86 -4.73 -1.34 -1.98
CA THR A 86 -3.51 -0.67 -2.42
C THR A 86 -2.75 -1.48 -3.47
N MET A 87 -2.59 -2.79 -3.26
CA MET A 87 -1.93 -3.66 -4.24
C MET A 87 -2.71 -3.75 -5.54
N ASN A 88 -4.04 -3.85 -5.48
CA ASN A 88 -4.90 -3.86 -6.66
C ASN A 88 -4.75 -2.58 -7.49
N GLU A 89 -4.69 -1.42 -6.83
CA GLU A 89 -4.50 -0.15 -7.51
C GLU A 89 -3.09 -0.02 -8.12
N LEU A 90 -2.04 -0.44 -7.41
CA LEU A 90 -0.66 -0.43 -7.91
C LEU A 90 -0.45 -1.33 -9.12
N VAL A 91 -1.16 -2.47 -9.20
CA VAL A 91 -1.11 -3.36 -10.36
C VAL A 91 -1.75 -2.73 -11.61
N LYS A 92 -2.73 -1.83 -11.43
CA LYS A 92 -3.38 -1.08 -12.52
C LYS A 92 -2.54 0.11 -12.95
N ASN A 93 -2.02 0.86 -11.98
CA ASN A 93 -1.23 2.08 -12.21
C ASN A 93 -0.25 2.30 -11.06
N ASN A 94 1.04 2.23 -11.37
CA ASN A 94 2.13 2.43 -10.42
C ASN A 94 2.55 3.91 -10.26
N ASN A 95 1.98 4.82 -11.03
CA ASN A 95 2.25 6.25 -10.93
C ASN A 95 1.43 6.88 -9.79
N ARG A 96 1.82 6.60 -8.55
CA ARG A 96 1.11 6.97 -7.32
C ARG A 96 2.08 7.36 -6.20
N ILE A 97 1.57 8.10 -5.21
CA ILE A 97 2.18 8.18 -3.90
C ILE A 97 1.68 6.99 -3.09
N VAL A 98 2.59 6.20 -2.55
CA VAL A 98 2.28 5.12 -1.60
C VAL A 98 2.85 5.50 -0.24
N ILE A 99 2.04 5.43 0.80
CA ILE A 99 2.44 5.72 2.16
C ILE A 99 2.38 4.44 2.98
N THR A 100 3.45 4.14 3.68
CA THR A 100 3.56 2.94 4.52
C THR A 100 4.38 3.24 5.78
N ASN A 101 4.28 2.38 6.77
CA ASN A 101 5.19 2.38 7.92
C ASN A 101 6.35 1.40 7.71
N MET A 102 7.35 1.43 8.61
CA MET A 102 8.54 0.59 8.52
C MET A 102 8.19 -0.90 8.42
N MET A 103 7.18 -1.36 9.17
CA MET A 103 6.74 -2.76 9.15
C MET A 103 6.11 -3.16 7.81
N GLY A 104 5.38 -2.25 7.17
CA GLY A 104 4.84 -2.45 5.83
C GLY A 104 5.93 -2.49 4.76
N TYR A 105 6.93 -1.61 4.88
CA TYR A 105 8.08 -1.57 3.97
C TYR A 105 8.92 -2.86 4.00
N LEU A 106 9.11 -3.44 5.18
CA LEU A 106 9.88 -4.67 5.36
C LEU A 106 9.10 -5.95 4.99
N ARG A 107 7.83 -5.82 4.58
CA ARG A 107 7.00 -6.97 4.23
C ARG A 107 7.36 -7.54 2.86
N TYR A 108 7.54 -8.86 2.81
CA TYR A 108 7.65 -9.56 1.53
C TYR A 108 6.31 -9.50 0.78
N LEU A 109 6.37 -9.08 -0.47
CA LEU A 109 5.22 -9.03 -1.36
C LEU A 109 5.43 -10.02 -2.52
N PRO A 110 4.35 -10.61 -3.05
CA PRO A 110 4.44 -11.43 -4.24
C PRO A 110 4.85 -10.57 -5.45
N THR A 111 5.45 -11.18 -6.46
CA THR A 111 5.66 -10.51 -7.74
C THR A 111 4.32 -10.14 -8.38
N ILE A 112 4.31 -9.12 -9.23
CA ILE A 112 3.08 -8.67 -9.94
C ILE A 112 2.46 -9.83 -10.73
N GLU A 113 3.27 -10.66 -11.36
CA GLU A 113 2.81 -11.83 -12.14
C GLU A 113 2.11 -12.86 -11.24
N LEU A 114 2.73 -13.19 -10.09
CA LEU A 114 2.14 -14.11 -9.13
C LEU A 114 0.84 -13.54 -8.56
N TYR A 115 0.82 -12.25 -8.23
CA TYR A 115 -0.37 -11.58 -7.72
C TYR A 115 -1.52 -11.62 -8.73
N LYS A 116 -1.26 -11.28 -10.01
CA LYS A 116 -2.27 -11.36 -11.08
C LYS A 116 -2.77 -12.78 -11.32
N LYS A 117 -1.90 -13.79 -11.23
CA LYS A 117 -2.27 -15.20 -11.39
C LYS A 117 -3.16 -15.69 -10.25
N SER A 118 -3.00 -15.11 -9.05
CA SER A 118 -3.80 -15.43 -7.87
C SER A 118 -5.17 -14.72 -7.86
N ASP A 119 -5.38 -13.74 -8.73
CA ASP A 119 -6.66 -13.04 -8.87
C ASP A 119 -7.71 -13.97 -9.48
N LEU A 120 -8.82 -14.15 -8.77
CA LEU A 120 -9.96 -14.98 -9.21
C LEU A 120 -11.15 -14.08 -9.52
N LYS A 121 -11.50 -13.97 -10.78
CA LYS A 121 -12.65 -13.17 -11.24
C LYS A 121 -13.77 -14.08 -11.69
N ILE A 122 -14.94 -13.90 -11.11
CA ILE A 122 -16.19 -14.59 -11.49
C ILE A 122 -17.21 -13.51 -11.83
N LYS A 123 -17.83 -13.62 -13.00
CA LYS A 123 -18.87 -12.71 -13.46
C LYS A 123 -20.21 -13.42 -13.52
N LEU A 124 -21.28 -12.64 -13.43
CA LEU A 124 -22.63 -13.18 -13.65
C LEU A 124 -22.73 -13.75 -15.07
N GLY A 125 -23.19 -15.01 -15.15
CA GLY A 125 -23.28 -15.76 -16.41
C GLY A 125 -22.09 -16.67 -16.72
N ASP A 126 -21.02 -16.63 -15.94
CA ASP A 126 -19.89 -17.55 -16.11
C ASP A 126 -20.28 -18.98 -15.70
N THR A 127 -19.84 -19.96 -16.50
CA THR A 127 -19.94 -21.38 -16.11
C THR A 127 -18.70 -21.73 -15.28
N VAL A 128 -18.89 -22.02 -14.01
CA VAL A 128 -17.80 -22.31 -13.07
C VAL A 128 -17.81 -23.78 -12.67
N ASP A 129 -16.69 -24.47 -12.86
CA ASP A 129 -16.47 -25.81 -12.30
C ASP A 129 -16.17 -25.67 -10.81
N ILE A 130 -17.12 -26.12 -9.97
CA ILE A 130 -17.06 -25.98 -8.51
C ILE A 130 -15.83 -26.68 -7.94
N HIS A 131 -15.45 -27.86 -8.45
CA HIS A 131 -14.30 -28.60 -7.94
C HIS A 131 -12.98 -27.86 -8.21
N LYS A 132 -12.84 -27.31 -9.42
CA LYS A 132 -11.66 -26.49 -9.76
C LYS A 132 -11.62 -25.20 -8.96
N LEU A 133 -12.76 -24.57 -8.74
CA LEU A 133 -12.85 -23.36 -7.93
C LEU A 133 -12.42 -23.63 -6.48
N VAL A 134 -12.95 -24.69 -5.85
CA VAL A 134 -12.62 -25.07 -4.48
C VAL A 134 -11.14 -25.39 -4.34
N ASN A 135 -10.56 -26.17 -5.26
CA ASN A 135 -9.11 -26.45 -5.25
C ASN A 135 -8.29 -25.17 -5.37
N LYS A 136 -8.66 -24.27 -6.27
CA LYS A 136 -7.98 -22.98 -6.41
C LYS A 136 -8.08 -22.11 -5.15
N LEU A 137 -9.23 -22.13 -4.45
CA LEU A 137 -9.37 -21.43 -3.18
C LEU A 137 -8.46 -22.04 -2.10
N TYR A 138 -8.36 -23.37 -2.01
CA TYR A 138 -7.41 -24.02 -1.09
C TYR A 138 -5.95 -23.64 -1.40
N ASP A 139 -5.57 -23.62 -2.68
CA ASP A 139 -4.23 -23.20 -3.11
C ASP A 139 -3.92 -21.74 -2.75
N LEU A 140 -4.96 -20.90 -2.67
CA LEU A 140 -4.88 -19.50 -2.24
C LEU A 140 -4.93 -19.33 -0.71
N GLY A 141 -5.04 -20.43 0.05
CA GLY A 141 -5.01 -20.42 1.53
C GLY A 141 -6.37 -20.21 2.19
N TYR A 142 -7.48 -20.34 1.46
CA TYR A 142 -8.82 -20.33 2.06
C TYR A 142 -9.13 -21.69 2.71
N SER A 143 -9.81 -21.65 3.82
CA SER A 143 -10.36 -22.83 4.49
C SER A 143 -11.89 -22.88 4.34
N ARG A 144 -12.43 -24.09 4.24
CA ARG A 144 -13.88 -24.28 4.28
C ARG A 144 -14.35 -24.28 5.72
N GLU A 145 -15.25 -23.38 6.06
CA GLU A 145 -15.95 -23.43 7.34
C GLU A 145 -17.28 -24.19 7.17
N SER A 146 -17.58 -25.05 8.13
CA SER A 146 -18.91 -25.66 8.27
C SER A 146 -19.81 -24.69 9.02
N VAL A 147 -20.89 -24.29 8.41
CA VAL A 147 -21.99 -23.56 9.06
C VAL A 147 -22.80 -24.54 9.87
#